data_ad38540534ad328fd50aecb4fea0a1e0
#
_entry.id   ad38540534ad328fd50aecb4fea0a1e0
#
_cell.length_a   1.000
_cell.length_b   1.000
_cell.length_c   1.000
_cell.angle_alpha   90.00
_cell.angle_beta   90.00
_cell.angle_gamma   90.00
#
_symmetry.space_group_name_H-M   'P 1'
#
loop_
_entity.id
_entity.type
_entity.pdbx_description
1 polymer ?
#
loop_
_entity_poly.entity_id
_entity_poly.type
_entity_poly.pdbx_seq_one_letter_code
_entity_poly.pdbx_strand_id
1 'polypeptide(L)'
;MRGAINKEERFMKKLLKSVAALSLSAMMLLSPGVLAEEDEEESNVVELTTVVQEYEGKQIVLKTAGLDILEQDGYKFKDLNKNGDLDPYEDWRLTPEERTEDLLSRMSDKNKAAQMAHMTLVTLKESWFSDLNIGFALTYTYFAESKESAGEKMNYVQSLCEESELGIPVVFSMDSVIGASWINDTTILPDAITLGATGDAELVQELADIQRQEMKALGVRMSLSPNADLATDPRWGRNQETYGEDADTAKAMVVAAITGLQNGTDGIGVDSVMSCVKHFPGSGPQTGGVDGSPLVFDDETFALHLSIFEAALTVHPASIMPYGYS
;
A
#
# COMPACT_ATOMS: atom_id res chain seq x y z
N MET A 1 -45.60 48.83 7.75
CA MET A 1 -45.90 47.62 6.95
C MET A 1 -44.94 47.38 5.75
N ARG A 2 -43.96 48.22 5.42
CA ARG A 2 -43.02 48.01 4.31
C ARG A 2 -41.76 47.17 4.65
N GLY A 3 -41.55 46.83 5.91
CA GLY A 3 -40.35 46.09 6.34
C GLY A 3 -40.48 44.56 6.41
N ALA A 4 -41.68 44.02 6.49
CA ALA A 4 -41.92 42.58 6.61
C ALA A 4 -41.90 41.86 5.26
N ILE A 5 -42.40 42.53 4.20
CA ILE A 5 -42.47 41.98 2.84
C ILE A 5 -41.03 41.68 2.29
N ASN A 6 -40.03 42.44 2.70
CA ASN A 6 -38.66 42.32 2.21
C ASN A 6 -37.89 41.13 2.77
N LYS A 7 -38.31 40.56 3.92
CA LYS A 7 -37.65 39.37 4.50
C LYS A 7 -38.13 38.06 3.90
N GLU A 8 -39.43 37.94 3.62
CA GLU A 8 -39.99 36.77 2.95
C GLU A 8 -39.58 36.70 1.47
N GLU A 9 -39.56 37.83 0.78
CA GLU A 9 -39.06 37.88 -0.60
C GLU A 9 -37.56 37.52 -0.71
N ARG A 10 -36.76 37.93 0.25
CA ARG A 10 -35.34 37.52 0.33
C ARG A 10 -35.18 36.04 0.68
N PHE A 11 -36.04 35.51 1.53
CA PHE A 11 -36.02 34.09 1.90
C PHE A 11 -36.45 33.23 0.70
N MET A 12 -37.53 33.61 0.00
CA MET A 12 -38.01 32.93 -1.21
C MET A 12 -36.97 33.00 -2.35
N LYS A 13 -36.28 34.13 -2.55
CA LYS A 13 -35.20 34.26 -3.54
C LYS A 13 -34.00 33.41 -3.19
N LYS A 14 -33.67 33.22 -1.90
CA LYS A 14 -32.61 32.28 -1.46
C LYS A 14 -33.03 30.83 -1.65
N LEU A 15 -34.27 30.49 -1.32
CA LEU A 15 -34.81 29.14 -1.49
C LEU A 15 -34.89 28.77 -2.99
N LEU A 16 -35.34 29.66 -3.85
CA LEU A 16 -35.37 29.48 -5.30
C LEU A 16 -33.98 29.34 -5.92
N LYS A 17 -32.95 30.06 -5.39
CA LYS A 17 -31.57 29.88 -5.82
C LYS A 17 -30.99 28.55 -5.36
N SER A 18 -31.33 28.08 -4.17
CA SER A 18 -30.90 26.76 -3.66
C SER A 18 -31.58 25.60 -4.42
N VAL A 19 -32.86 25.75 -4.76
CA VAL A 19 -33.61 24.76 -5.58
C VAL A 19 -33.11 24.76 -7.03
N ALA A 20 -32.80 25.94 -7.59
CA ALA A 20 -32.19 26.05 -8.93
C ALA A 20 -30.74 25.46 -8.96
N ALA A 21 -29.97 25.61 -7.88
CA ALA A 21 -28.64 24.99 -7.78
C ALA A 21 -28.71 23.46 -7.65
N LEU A 22 -29.72 22.94 -6.92
CA LEU A 22 -29.99 21.51 -6.83
C LEU A 22 -30.49 20.92 -8.15
N SER A 23 -31.34 21.67 -8.89
CA SER A 23 -31.85 21.23 -10.20
C SER A 23 -30.75 21.31 -11.29
N LEU A 24 -29.82 22.28 -11.21
CA LEU A 24 -28.67 22.31 -12.12
C LEU A 24 -27.68 21.14 -11.84
N SER A 25 -27.47 20.77 -10.60
CA SER A 25 -26.67 19.59 -10.25
C SER A 25 -27.33 18.28 -10.70
N ALA A 26 -28.67 18.21 -10.65
CA ALA A 26 -29.42 17.05 -11.16
C ALA A 26 -29.48 17.02 -12.70
N MET A 27 -29.47 18.20 -13.38
CA MET A 27 -29.44 18.28 -14.84
C MET A 27 -28.06 17.98 -15.44
N MET A 28 -26.95 18.15 -14.68
CA MET A 28 -25.63 17.70 -15.13
C MET A 28 -25.47 16.18 -15.08
N LEU A 29 -26.35 15.45 -14.38
CA LEU A 29 -26.43 13.99 -14.37
C LEU A 29 -27.31 13.41 -15.49
N LEU A 30 -27.97 14.28 -16.32
CA LEU A 30 -28.82 13.90 -17.42
C LEU A 30 -28.36 14.52 -18.73
N SER A 31 -27.07 14.61 -18.99
CA SER A 31 -26.55 14.83 -20.34
C SER A 31 -26.88 13.60 -21.19
N PRO A 32 -27.62 13.72 -22.29
CA PRO A 32 -27.85 12.60 -23.17
C PRO A 32 -26.53 12.27 -23.89
N GLY A 33 -26.04 11.07 -23.62
CA GLY A 33 -25.21 10.32 -24.54
C GLY A 33 -23.88 10.96 -24.93
N VAL A 34 -22.90 10.96 -24.03
CA VAL A 34 -21.71 10.22 -24.39
C VAL A 34 -22.08 8.76 -24.12
N LEU A 35 -22.48 8.04 -25.13
CA LEU A 35 -22.17 6.63 -25.20
C LEU A 35 -20.66 6.61 -24.96
N ALA A 36 -20.23 6.30 -23.73
CA ALA A 36 -18.94 5.67 -23.56
C ALA A 36 -19.03 4.54 -24.59
N GLU A 37 -18.23 4.59 -25.64
CA GLU A 37 -17.79 3.37 -26.25
C GLU A 37 -17.40 2.54 -25.01
N GLU A 38 -18.08 1.43 -24.79
CA GLU A 38 -17.55 0.35 -24.02
C GLU A 38 -16.30 0.00 -24.81
N ASP A 39 -15.16 0.64 -24.45
CA ASP A 39 -13.88 0.07 -24.73
C ASP A 39 -14.04 -1.34 -24.17
N GLU A 40 -14.11 -2.34 -25.07
CA GLU A 40 -13.95 -3.73 -24.67
C GLU A 40 -12.67 -3.71 -23.84
N GLU A 41 -12.79 -3.83 -22.51
CA GLU A 41 -11.63 -4.02 -21.65
C GLU A 41 -10.94 -5.24 -22.23
N GLU A 42 -9.89 -5.02 -23.02
CA GLU A 42 -9.02 -6.11 -23.48
C GLU A 42 -8.67 -6.86 -22.20
N SER A 43 -9.06 -8.13 -22.17
CA SER A 43 -8.92 -8.93 -20.96
C SER A 43 -7.42 -8.94 -20.61
N ASN A 44 -7.04 -8.24 -19.54
CA ASN A 44 -5.67 -8.15 -19.03
C ASN A 44 -5.19 -9.51 -18.44
N VAL A 45 -5.78 -10.60 -18.90
CA VAL A 45 -5.41 -11.95 -18.50
C VAL A 45 -4.14 -12.35 -19.21
N VAL A 46 -3.08 -12.51 -18.42
CA VAL A 46 -1.76 -12.92 -18.89
C VAL A 46 -1.55 -14.40 -18.64
N GLU A 47 -1.18 -15.15 -19.67
CA GLU A 47 -0.76 -16.54 -19.50
C GLU A 47 0.63 -16.60 -18.87
N LEU A 48 0.73 -17.30 -17.73
CA LEU A 48 1.97 -17.41 -16.99
C LEU A 48 2.62 -18.77 -17.15
N THR A 49 3.85 -18.78 -17.63
CA THR A 49 4.73 -19.93 -17.51
C THR A 49 5.19 -20.06 -16.05
N THR A 50 4.97 -21.25 -15.46
CA THR A 50 5.36 -21.55 -14.08
C THR A 50 6.41 -22.65 -14.05
N VAL A 51 7.53 -22.38 -13.39
CA VAL A 51 8.59 -23.36 -13.11
C VAL A 51 8.65 -23.59 -11.61
N VAL A 52 8.60 -24.85 -11.20
CA VAL A 52 8.75 -25.27 -9.80
C VAL A 52 10.00 -26.14 -9.68
N GLN A 53 10.87 -25.82 -8.75
CA GLN A 53 12.11 -26.57 -8.48
C GLN A 53 12.45 -26.52 -6.99
N GLU A 54 13.35 -27.39 -6.56
CA GLU A 54 13.81 -27.45 -5.18
C GLU A 54 15.28 -27.02 -5.07
N TYR A 55 15.60 -26.26 -4.03
CA TYR A 55 16.95 -25.86 -3.68
C TYR A 55 17.10 -25.82 -2.17
N GLU A 56 18.09 -26.53 -1.63
CA GLU A 56 18.36 -26.61 -0.18
C GLU A 56 17.12 -26.90 0.68
N GLY A 57 16.24 -27.80 0.19
CA GLY A 57 15.00 -28.19 0.89
C GLY A 57 13.89 -27.15 0.83
N LYS A 58 14.04 -26.11 0.02
CA LYS A 58 13.02 -25.07 -0.21
C LYS A 58 12.48 -25.18 -1.62
N GLN A 59 11.17 -24.97 -1.77
CA GLN A 59 10.53 -24.87 -3.07
C GLN A 59 10.75 -23.46 -3.65
N ILE A 60 11.32 -23.40 -4.84
CA ILE A 60 11.48 -22.18 -5.63
C ILE A 60 10.46 -22.20 -6.75
N VAL A 61 9.66 -21.14 -6.84
CA VAL A 61 8.64 -20.97 -7.88
C VAL A 61 8.96 -19.74 -8.70
N LEU A 62 9.22 -19.93 -9.98
CA LEU A 62 9.39 -18.83 -10.94
C LEU A 62 8.10 -18.71 -11.76
N LYS A 63 7.63 -17.50 -11.94
CA LYS A 63 6.52 -17.19 -12.83
C LYS A 63 6.93 -16.06 -13.77
N THR A 64 6.61 -16.22 -15.05
CA THR A 64 6.88 -15.21 -16.08
C THR A 64 5.78 -15.20 -17.14
N ALA A 65 5.49 -14.02 -17.68
CA ALA A 65 4.58 -13.83 -18.79
C ALA A 65 5.26 -14.04 -20.16
N GLY A 66 6.57 -13.80 -20.27
CA GLY A 66 7.23 -13.85 -21.55
C GLY A 66 8.75 -13.88 -21.53
N LEU A 67 9.39 -13.89 -20.34
CA LEU A 67 10.85 -13.99 -20.26
C LEU A 67 11.34 -15.41 -20.58
N ASP A 68 12.48 -15.48 -21.21
CA ASP A 68 13.19 -16.74 -21.39
C ASP A 68 13.63 -17.32 -20.05
N ILE A 69 13.67 -18.66 -19.99
CA ILE A 69 14.13 -19.41 -18.84
C ILE A 69 15.52 -19.96 -19.16
N LEU A 70 16.53 -19.43 -18.46
CA LEU A 70 17.89 -19.92 -18.50
C LEU A 70 18.03 -21.19 -17.66
N GLU A 71 18.95 -22.07 -18.06
CA GLU A 71 19.32 -23.26 -17.27
C GLU A 71 20.82 -23.28 -17.00
N GLN A 72 21.18 -23.31 -15.73
CA GLN A 72 22.58 -23.40 -15.30
C GLN A 72 22.70 -24.28 -14.05
N ASP A 73 23.66 -25.18 -14.04
CA ASP A 73 23.93 -26.12 -12.94
C ASP A 73 22.72 -26.99 -12.56
N GLY A 74 21.81 -27.26 -13.52
CA GLY A 74 20.58 -28.01 -13.30
C GLY A 74 19.44 -27.22 -12.67
N TYR A 75 19.58 -25.89 -12.51
CA TYR A 75 18.56 -24.97 -12.02
C TYR A 75 18.11 -24.00 -13.09
N LYS A 76 16.91 -23.47 -12.91
CA LYS A 76 16.24 -22.55 -13.83
C LYS A 76 16.15 -21.16 -13.26
N PHE A 77 16.31 -20.14 -14.13
CA PHE A 77 16.36 -18.73 -13.80
C PHE A 77 15.57 -17.94 -14.83
N LYS A 78 15.08 -16.76 -14.49
CA LYS A 78 14.49 -15.82 -15.44
C LYS A 78 15.61 -14.96 -16.04
N ASP A 79 15.64 -14.84 -17.37
CA ASP A 79 16.46 -13.87 -18.09
C ASP A 79 15.77 -12.49 -18.03
N LEU A 80 16.04 -11.73 -16.97
CA LEU A 80 15.31 -10.49 -16.70
C LEU A 80 15.67 -9.37 -17.68
N ASN A 81 16.94 -9.29 -18.12
CA ASN A 81 17.40 -8.27 -19.05
C ASN A 81 17.49 -8.75 -20.50
N LYS A 82 17.09 -9.99 -20.76
CA LYS A 82 16.98 -10.59 -22.10
C LYS A 82 18.32 -10.66 -22.87
N ASN A 83 19.43 -10.83 -22.13
CA ASN A 83 20.74 -10.92 -22.75
C ASN A 83 21.21 -12.35 -23.05
N GLY A 84 20.51 -13.38 -22.54
CA GLY A 84 20.78 -14.79 -22.74
C GLY A 84 21.84 -15.37 -21.81
N ASP A 85 22.39 -14.58 -20.90
CA ASP A 85 23.38 -14.98 -19.92
C ASP A 85 22.78 -14.88 -18.49
N LEU A 86 23.17 -15.76 -17.57
CA LEU A 86 22.75 -15.66 -16.18
C LEU A 86 23.58 -14.60 -15.45
N ASP A 87 23.00 -13.46 -15.18
CA ASP A 87 23.62 -12.40 -14.42
C ASP A 87 23.45 -12.58 -12.91
N PRO A 88 24.39 -12.07 -12.06
CA PRO A 88 24.28 -12.24 -10.62
C PRO A 88 22.97 -11.76 -10.01
N TYR A 89 22.36 -10.67 -10.49
CA TYR A 89 21.10 -10.19 -9.93
C TYR A 89 19.89 -11.09 -10.25
N GLU A 90 20.00 -11.96 -11.26
CA GLU A 90 19.01 -12.95 -11.67
C GLU A 90 19.14 -14.27 -10.91
N ASP A 91 20.35 -14.53 -10.42
CA ASP A 91 20.66 -15.75 -9.67
C ASP A 91 20.08 -15.70 -8.25
N TRP A 92 18.90 -16.29 -8.11
CA TRP A 92 18.19 -16.34 -6.83
C TRP A 92 18.90 -17.16 -5.74
N ARG A 93 20.00 -17.87 -6.04
CA ARG A 93 20.84 -18.61 -5.09
C ARG A 93 21.79 -17.66 -4.32
N LEU A 94 22.11 -16.52 -4.91
CA LEU A 94 22.98 -15.51 -4.30
C LEU A 94 22.23 -14.73 -3.21
N THR A 95 22.98 -14.11 -2.33
CA THR A 95 22.43 -13.26 -1.27
C THR A 95 21.73 -12.02 -1.85
N PRO A 96 20.76 -11.44 -1.15
CA PRO A 96 20.14 -10.18 -1.57
C PRO A 96 21.16 -9.06 -1.80
N GLU A 97 22.22 -9.01 -1.01
CA GLU A 97 23.32 -8.02 -1.09
C GLU A 97 24.08 -8.18 -2.41
N GLU A 98 24.53 -9.40 -2.73
CA GLU A 98 25.26 -9.68 -3.97
C GLU A 98 24.42 -9.37 -5.20
N ARG A 99 23.14 -9.74 -5.20
CA ARG A 99 22.20 -9.48 -6.27
C ARG A 99 21.94 -7.97 -6.44
N THR A 100 21.79 -7.26 -5.32
CA THR A 100 21.56 -5.80 -5.33
C THR A 100 22.78 -5.05 -5.82
N GLU A 101 23.99 -5.44 -5.44
CA GLU A 101 25.23 -4.81 -5.89
C GLU A 101 25.38 -4.90 -7.41
N ASP A 102 25.17 -6.09 -7.97
CA ASP A 102 25.21 -6.29 -9.42
C ASP A 102 24.13 -5.48 -10.13
N LEU A 103 22.87 -5.54 -9.68
CA LEU A 103 21.77 -4.78 -10.26
C LEU A 103 22.07 -3.28 -10.25
N LEU A 104 22.52 -2.72 -9.12
CA LEU A 104 22.86 -1.29 -9.02
C LEU A 104 23.97 -0.87 -9.97
N SER A 105 24.90 -1.76 -10.28
CA SER A 105 25.98 -1.48 -11.25
C SER A 105 25.45 -1.34 -12.69
N ARG A 106 24.32 -1.96 -12.98
CA ARG A 106 23.67 -1.97 -14.32
C ARG A 106 22.66 -0.81 -14.48
N MET A 107 22.15 -0.28 -13.35
CA MET A 107 21.12 0.76 -13.35
C MET A 107 21.67 2.13 -13.75
N SER A 108 21.01 2.77 -14.70
CA SER A 108 21.16 4.21 -14.95
C SER A 108 20.59 5.05 -13.79
N ASP A 109 20.94 6.32 -13.73
CA ASP A 109 20.35 7.24 -12.74
C ASP A 109 18.82 7.35 -12.90
N LYS A 110 18.31 7.21 -14.12
CA LYS A 110 16.87 7.15 -14.41
C LYS A 110 16.23 5.93 -13.75
N ASN A 111 16.83 4.73 -13.92
CA ASN A 111 16.32 3.51 -13.29
C ASN A 111 16.35 3.62 -11.75
N LYS A 112 17.45 4.13 -11.18
CA LYS A 112 17.57 4.33 -9.71
C LYS A 112 16.49 5.27 -9.19
N ALA A 113 16.25 6.40 -9.88
CA ALA A 113 15.21 7.35 -9.51
C ALA A 113 13.80 6.74 -9.63
N ALA A 114 13.55 5.96 -10.69
CA ALA A 114 12.27 5.28 -10.89
C ALA A 114 12.00 4.23 -9.80
N GLN A 115 13.01 3.48 -9.38
CA GLN A 115 12.87 2.50 -8.27
C GLN A 115 12.54 3.16 -6.93
N MET A 116 12.80 4.45 -6.75
CA MET A 116 12.39 5.22 -5.57
C MET A 116 10.95 5.77 -5.68
N ALA A 117 10.30 5.66 -6.84
CA ALA A 117 8.95 6.16 -7.04
C ALA A 117 7.92 5.19 -6.47
N HIS A 118 6.95 5.74 -5.73
CA HIS A 118 5.80 5.04 -5.18
C HIS A 118 4.53 5.70 -5.70
N MET A 119 3.87 5.09 -6.68
CA MET A 119 2.75 5.67 -7.41
C MET A 119 1.41 5.06 -6.99
N THR A 120 0.39 5.90 -6.82
CA THR A 120 -0.97 5.44 -6.54
C THR A 120 -1.68 5.04 -7.84
N LEU A 121 -2.18 3.81 -7.91
CA LEU A 121 -2.88 3.30 -9.09
C LEU A 121 -4.39 3.54 -8.98
N VAL A 122 -4.81 4.72 -9.38
CA VAL A 122 -6.23 5.04 -9.63
C VAL A 122 -6.64 4.51 -11.01
N THR A 123 -5.78 4.69 -11.99
CA THR A 123 -5.86 4.13 -13.34
C THR A 123 -4.50 3.59 -13.73
N LEU A 124 -4.48 2.60 -14.62
CA LEU A 124 -3.22 2.04 -15.12
C LEU A 124 -2.55 3.02 -16.08
N LYS A 125 -1.24 3.17 -15.94
CA LYS A 125 -0.35 3.82 -16.90
C LYS A 125 0.82 2.88 -17.18
N GLU A 126 0.72 2.10 -18.21
CA GLU A 126 1.64 1.01 -18.58
C GLU A 126 3.09 1.46 -18.65
N SER A 127 3.34 2.64 -19.25
CA SER A 127 4.69 3.21 -19.36
C SER A 127 5.41 3.49 -18.03
N TRP A 128 4.70 3.48 -16.91
CA TRP A 128 5.34 3.53 -15.60
C TRP A 128 6.09 2.24 -15.27
N PHE A 129 5.64 1.12 -15.85
CA PHE A 129 6.18 -0.22 -15.60
C PHE A 129 7.10 -0.65 -16.73
N SER A 130 6.66 -0.56 -18.00
CA SER A 130 7.45 -0.97 -19.16
C SER A 130 8.63 -0.05 -19.48
N ASP A 131 8.45 1.30 -19.35
CA ASP A 131 9.48 2.25 -19.77
C ASP A 131 10.29 2.82 -18.59
N LEU A 132 9.63 3.10 -17.45
CA LEU A 132 10.27 3.68 -16.28
C LEU A 132 10.71 2.62 -15.28
N ASN A 133 9.96 1.53 -15.19
CA ASN A 133 10.14 0.46 -14.22
C ASN A 133 10.16 1.00 -12.78
N ILE A 134 9.03 1.61 -12.35
CA ILE A 134 8.87 2.15 -10.99
C ILE A 134 8.96 1.06 -9.94
N GLY A 135 9.51 1.39 -8.75
CA GLY A 135 9.74 0.41 -7.69
C GLY A 135 8.51 0.00 -6.91
N PHE A 136 7.58 0.93 -6.67
CA PHE A 136 6.42 0.70 -5.80
C PHE A 136 5.12 1.19 -6.44
N ALA A 137 4.05 0.43 -6.23
CA ALA A 137 2.71 0.75 -6.70
C ALA A 137 1.70 0.54 -5.58
N LEU A 138 1.03 1.63 -5.14
CA LEU A 138 -0.06 1.56 -4.17
C LEU A 138 -1.31 1.04 -4.87
N THR A 139 -1.80 -0.11 -4.42
CA THR A 139 -3.08 -0.67 -4.85
C THR A 139 -4.22 0.21 -4.34
N TYR A 140 -4.99 0.73 -5.28
CA TYR A 140 -6.10 1.63 -5.01
C TYR A 140 -7.30 1.26 -5.89
N THR A 141 -8.08 2.23 -6.33
CA THR A 141 -9.34 1.99 -7.06
C THR A 141 -9.19 1.14 -8.32
N TYR A 142 -8.04 1.13 -8.98
CA TYR A 142 -7.79 0.25 -10.12
C TYR A 142 -7.92 -1.24 -9.77
N PHE A 143 -7.65 -1.63 -8.53
CA PHE A 143 -7.74 -3.01 -8.04
C PHE A 143 -8.98 -3.29 -7.19
N ALA A 144 -9.89 -2.30 -7.02
CA ALA A 144 -11.04 -2.39 -6.13
C ALA A 144 -12.18 -3.27 -6.68
N GLU A 145 -11.85 -4.47 -7.11
CA GLU A 145 -12.75 -5.47 -7.65
C GLU A 145 -12.60 -6.78 -6.85
N SER A 146 -13.03 -7.92 -7.42
CA SER A 146 -12.82 -9.21 -6.77
C SER A 146 -11.32 -9.53 -6.63
N LYS A 147 -10.98 -10.41 -5.70
CA LYS A 147 -9.60 -10.88 -5.51
C LYS A 147 -9.03 -11.57 -6.73
N GLU A 148 -9.87 -12.23 -7.53
CA GLU A 148 -9.48 -12.87 -8.79
C GLU A 148 -9.07 -11.82 -9.81
N SER A 149 -9.91 -10.81 -10.06
CA SER A 149 -9.62 -9.70 -10.97
C SER A 149 -8.40 -8.89 -10.52
N ALA A 150 -8.29 -8.61 -9.22
CA ALA A 150 -7.12 -7.93 -8.68
C ALA A 150 -5.82 -8.73 -8.92
N GLY A 151 -5.86 -10.05 -8.76
CA GLY A 151 -4.72 -10.94 -9.04
C GLY A 151 -4.33 -10.94 -10.52
N GLU A 152 -5.30 -10.98 -11.44
CA GLU A 152 -5.07 -10.87 -12.87
C GLU A 152 -4.44 -9.54 -13.26
N LYS A 153 -4.97 -8.43 -12.75
CA LYS A 153 -4.41 -7.08 -12.95
C LYS A 153 -2.99 -6.95 -12.39
N MET A 154 -2.68 -7.53 -11.22
CA MET A 154 -1.32 -7.55 -10.68
C MET A 154 -0.36 -8.36 -11.57
N ASN A 155 -0.80 -9.51 -12.08
CA ASN A 155 -0.01 -10.30 -13.02
C ASN A 155 0.25 -9.52 -14.31
N TYR A 156 -0.75 -8.80 -14.82
CA TYR A 156 -0.58 -7.96 -16.00
C TYR A 156 0.44 -6.84 -15.75
N VAL A 157 0.35 -6.13 -14.62
CA VAL A 157 1.33 -5.09 -14.29
C VAL A 157 2.73 -5.67 -14.12
N GLN A 158 2.88 -6.87 -13.55
CA GLN A 158 4.18 -7.55 -13.48
C GLN A 158 4.72 -7.92 -14.86
N SER A 159 3.86 -8.32 -15.80
CA SER A 159 4.31 -8.59 -17.17
C SER A 159 4.85 -7.35 -17.87
N LEU A 160 4.26 -6.18 -17.61
CA LEU A 160 4.81 -4.91 -18.11
C LEU A 160 6.20 -4.60 -17.51
N CYS A 161 6.43 -4.97 -16.24
CA CYS A 161 7.78 -4.85 -15.67
C CYS A 161 8.79 -5.76 -16.37
N GLU A 162 8.37 -6.95 -16.77
CA GLU A 162 9.23 -7.88 -17.56
C GLU A 162 9.60 -7.32 -18.95
N GLU A 163 8.83 -6.39 -19.51
CA GLU A 163 9.17 -5.68 -20.75
C GLU A 163 10.29 -4.65 -20.57
N SER A 164 10.48 -4.13 -19.37
CA SER A 164 11.49 -3.11 -19.08
C SER A 164 12.92 -3.61 -19.30
N GLU A 165 13.88 -2.69 -19.32
CA GLU A 165 15.31 -2.97 -19.59
C GLU A 165 15.91 -3.98 -18.63
N LEU A 166 15.55 -3.93 -17.34
CA LEU A 166 16.14 -4.77 -16.29
C LEU A 166 15.14 -5.76 -15.67
N GLY A 167 13.89 -5.77 -16.12
CA GLY A 167 12.87 -6.71 -15.67
C GLY A 167 12.58 -6.70 -14.18
N ILE A 168 12.83 -5.57 -13.46
CA ILE A 168 12.68 -5.49 -12.01
C ILE A 168 11.19 -5.51 -11.67
N PRO A 169 10.71 -6.48 -10.86
CA PRO A 169 9.31 -6.55 -10.45
C PRO A 169 8.91 -5.34 -9.60
N VAL A 170 7.71 -4.80 -9.83
CA VAL A 170 7.16 -3.78 -8.94
C VAL A 170 6.70 -4.38 -7.61
N VAL A 171 6.90 -3.65 -6.53
CA VAL A 171 6.35 -3.98 -5.21
C VAL A 171 4.97 -3.36 -5.06
N PHE A 172 3.94 -4.20 -5.02
CA PHE A 172 2.60 -3.73 -4.68
C PHE A 172 2.48 -3.46 -3.18
N SER A 173 2.04 -2.27 -2.85
CA SER A 173 1.71 -1.83 -1.49
C SER A 173 0.20 -1.63 -1.34
N MET A 174 -0.29 -1.65 -0.11
CA MET A 174 -1.68 -1.41 0.22
C MET A 174 -1.80 -0.62 1.51
N ASP A 175 -2.72 0.33 1.56
CA ASP A 175 -3.13 0.97 2.80
C ASP A 175 -4.11 0.02 3.53
N SER A 176 -3.56 -0.83 4.39
CA SER A 176 -4.21 -2.02 4.90
C SER A 176 -4.35 -2.01 6.42
N VAL A 177 -4.82 -0.89 6.97
CA VAL A 177 -5.04 -0.71 8.42
C VAL A 177 -6.13 -1.63 9.00
N ILE A 178 -7.03 -2.12 8.15
CA ILE A 178 -8.11 -3.07 8.50
C ILE A 178 -8.11 -4.31 7.59
N GLY A 179 -6.93 -4.85 7.28
CA GLY A 179 -6.78 -5.95 6.32
C GLY A 179 -6.64 -5.49 4.88
N ALA A 180 -6.79 -6.40 3.91
CA ALA A 180 -6.67 -6.10 2.48
C ALA A 180 -7.95 -5.42 1.90
N SER A 181 -8.55 -4.51 2.64
CA SER A 181 -9.90 -3.97 2.48
C SER A 181 -10.16 -3.17 1.19
N TRP A 182 -9.12 -2.83 0.42
CA TRP A 182 -9.27 -2.18 -0.90
C TRP A 182 -9.65 -3.15 -2.02
N ILE A 183 -9.57 -4.45 -1.77
CA ILE A 183 -9.97 -5.51 -2.71
C ILE A 183 -11.21 -6.19 -2.14
N ASN A 184 -12.26 -6.32 -2.95
CA ASN A 184 -13.49 -7.00 -2.52
C ASN A 184 -13.23 -8.48 -2.20
N ASP A 185 -14.11 -9.06 -1.39
CA ASP A 185 -14.06 -10.46 -0.96
C ASP A 185 -12.82 -10.85 -0.12
N THR A 186 -12.12 -9.86 0.44
CA THR A 186 -11.04 -10.06 1.40
C THR A 186 -11.55 -9.96 2.85
N THR A 187 -10.72 -10.41 3.80
CA THR A 187 -11.03 -10.33 5.21
C THR A 187 -10.93 -8.89 5.71
N ILE A 188 -12.01 -8.37 6.29
CA ILE A 188 -12.04 -7.09 6.98
C ILE A 188 -11.75 -7.33 8.45
N LEU A 189 -10.66 -6.73 8.94
CA LEU A 189 -10.27 -6.79 10.34
C LEU A 189 -10.94 -5.67 11.15
N PRO A 190 -11.05 -5.81 12.49
CA PRO A 190 -11.47 -4.71 13.35
C PRO A 190 -10.55 -3.50 13.23
N ASP A 191 -11.10 -2.30 13.43
CA ASP A 191 -10.32 -1.07 13.55
C ASP A 191 -9.28 -1.18 14.67
N ALA A 192 -8.13 -0.51 14.52
CA ALA A 192 -7.04 -0.55 15.49
C ALA A 192 -7.48 -0.10 16.89
N ILE A 193 -8.36 0.90 17.01
CA ILE A 193 -8.91 1.33 18.30
C ILE A 193 -9.69 0.21 19.01
N THR A 194 -10.41 -0.62 18.25
CA THR A 194 -11.12 -1.79 18.78
C THR A 194 -10.14 -2.85 19.29
N LEU A 195 -9.06 -3.07 18.53
CA LEU A 195 -7.99 -4.01 18.90
C LEU A 195 -7.24 -3.49 20.14
N GLY A 196 -6.93 -2.19 20.21
CA GLY A 196 -6.32 -1.55 21.39
C GLY A 196 -7.18 -1.73 22.65
N ALA A 197 -8.50 -1.61 22.53
CA ALA A 197 -9.44 -1.81 23.64
C ALA A 197 -9.45 -3.24 24.20
N THR A 198 -8.97 -4.24 23.45
CA THR A 198 -8.84 -5.62 23.95
C THR A 198 -7.70 -5.77 24.95
N GLY A 199 -6.66 -4.97 24.83
CA GLY A 199 -5.41 -5.13 25.58
C GLY A 199 -4.63 -6.40 25.22
N ASP A 200 -4.99 -7.07 24.12
CA ASP A 200 -4.47 -8.39 23.71
C ASP A 200 -3.54 -8.26 22.50
N ALA A 201 -2.25 -8.11 22.77
CA ALA A 201 -1.23 -8.01 21.73
C ALA A 201 -1.02 -9.33 20.96
N GLU A 202 -1.28 -10.47 21.60
CA GLU A 202 -1.19 -11.80 20.96
C GLU A 202 -2.24 -11.94 19.86
N LEU A 203 -3.48 -11.51 20.14
CA LEU A 203 -4.55 -11.41 19.14
C LEU A 203 -4.18 -10.50 17.98
N VAL A 204 -3.57 -9.33 18.25
CA VAL A 204 -3.15 -8.40 17.19
C VAL A 204 -2.09 -9.04 16.29
N GLN A 205 -1.12 -9.76 16.87
CA GLN A 205 -0.11 -10.48 16.09
C GLN A 205 -0.73 -11.57 15.21
N GLU A 206 -1.68 -12.36 15.74
CA GLU A 206 -2.38 -13.39 14.98
C GLU A 206 -3.18 -12.82 13.81
N LEU A 207 -3.93 -11.75 14.04
CA LEU A 207 -4.68 -11.06 12.99
C LEU A 207 -3.76 -10.45 11.91
N ALA A 208 -2.63 -9.89 12.31
CA ALA A 208 -1.63 -9.36 11.39
C ALA A 208 -0.96 -10.48 10.55
N ASP A 209 -0.79 -11.67 11.12
CA ASP A 209 -0.30 -12.84 10.37
C ASP A 209 -1.35 -13.34 9.35
N ILE A 210 -2.62 -13.37 9.70
CA ILE A 210 -3.71 -13.66 8.75
C ILE A 210 -3.70 -12.65 7.60
N GLN A 211 -3.62 -11.36 7.92
CA GLN A 211 -3.50 -10.29 6.93
C GLN A 211 -2.28 -10.48 6.02
N ARG A 212 -1.13 -10.81 6.57
CA ARG A 212 0.10 -11.12 5.82
C ARG A 212 -0.13 -12.24 4.81
N GLN A 213 -0.76 -13.34 5.24
CA GLN A 213 -1.01 -14.48 4.37
C GLN A 213 -1.96 -14.12 3.22
N GLU A 214 -3.03 -13.37 3.50
CA GLU A 214 -3.98 -12.93 2.48
C GLU A 214 -3.34 -11.95 1.49
N MET A 215 -2.61 -10.94 1.97
CA MET A 215 -1.89 -9.99 1.12
C MET A 215 -0.88 -10.69 0.21
N LYS A 216 -0.12 -11.66 0.74
CA LYS A 216 0.81 -12.46 -0.07
C LYS A 216 0.10 -13.24 -1.16
N ALA A 217 -1.04 -13.84 -0.86
CA ALA A 217 -1.83 -14.60 -1.83
C ALA A 217 -2.33 -13.70 -2.98
N LEU A 218 -2.68 -12.46 -2.68
CA LEU A 218 -3.07 -11.44 -3.66
C LEU A 218 -1.89 -10.90 -4.49
N GLY A 219 -0.65 -11.08 -4.05
CA GLY A 219 0.53 -10.49 -4.70
C GLY A 219 1.04 -9.19 -4.05
N VAL A 220 0.37 -8.69 -3.01
CA VAL A 220 0.79 -7.49 -2.26
C VAL A 220 1.94 -7.85 -1.33
N ARG A 221 2.99 -7.04 -1.32
CA ARG A 221 4.21 -7.30 -0.55
C ARG A 221 4.56 -6.22 0.47
N MET A 222 3.77 -5.13 0.52
CA MET A 222 3.97 -4.05 1.48
C MET A 222 2.63 -3.58 2.05
N SER A 223 2.55 -3.50 3.36
CA SER A 223 1.45 -2.91 4.12
C SER A 223 1.85 -1.51 4.57
N LEU A 224 1.05 -0.48 4.25
CA LEU A 224 1.21 0.86 4.81
C LEU A 224 0.57 0.93 6.20
N SER A 225 0.97 0.00 7.07
CA SER A 225 0.57 -0.13 8.47
C SER A 225 1.68 -0.76 9.30
N PRO A 226 1.61 -0.73 10.65
CA PRO A 226 0.57 -0.14 11.49
C PRO A 226 0.69 1.39 11.65
N ASN A 227 -0.43 2.01 12.10
CA ASN A 227 -0.39 3.37 12.61
C ASN A 227 0.18 3.35 14.03
N ALA A 228 1.31 4.02 14.23
CA ALA A 228 1.95 4.24 15.52
C ALA A 228 1.58 5.60 16.15
N ASP A 229 0.54 6.23 15.62
CA ASP A 229 -0.03 7.47 16.14
C ASP A 229 -0.78 7.22 17.44
N LEU A 230 -0.78 8.20 18.36
CA LEU A 230 -1.59 8.17 19.58
C LEU A 230 -2.82 9.07 19.44
N ALA A 231 -3.95 8.62 19.97
CA ALA A 231 -5.22 9.37 20.00
C ALA A 231 -5.21 10.47 21.08
N THR A 232 -4.23 11.38 21.05
CA THR A 232 -4.07 12.43 22.08
C THR A 232 -5.00 13.63 21.89
N ASP A 233 -5.62 13.81 20.72
CA ASP A 233 -6.70 14.77 20.50
C ASP A 233 -7.97 14.02 20.07
N PRO A 234 -9.04 14.01 20.90
CA PRO A 234 -10.28 13.29 20.59
C PRO A 234 -11.04 13.87 19.39
N ARG A 235 -10.67 15.04 18.90
CA ARG A 235 -11.27 15.67 17.70
C ARG A 235 -10.65 15.18 16.42
N TRP A 236 -9.51 14.51 16.49
CA TRP A 236 -8.84 14.02 15.28
C TRP A 236 -9.64 12.90 14.59
N GLY A 237 -9.90 13.06 13.29
CA GLY A 237 -10.79 12.20 12.51
C GLY A 237 -10.27 10.79 12.28
N ARG A 238 -8.98 10.51 12.57
CA ARG A 238 -8.34 9.20 12.34
C ARG A 238 -8.04 8.42 13.63
N ASN A 239 -8.65 8.80 14.76
CA ASN A 239 -8.46 8.09 16.03
C ASN A 239 -8.80 6.60 15.97
N GLN A 240 -9.74 6.19 15.10
CA GLN A 240 -10.08 4.77 14.89
C GLN A 240 -8.93 3.94 14.30
N GLU A 241 -7.98 4.58 13.61
CA GLU A 241 -6.82 3.91 13.04
C GLU A 241 -5.69 3.69 14.05
N THR A 242 -5.81 4.23 15.27
CA THR A 242 -4.82 4.13 16.34
C THR A 242 -5.20 3.05 17.35
N TYR A 243 -4.23 2.56 18.10
CA TYR A 243 -4.49 1.65 19.24
C TYR A 243 -4.90 2.37 20.52
N GLY A 244 -5.28 3.66 20.44
CA GLY A 244 -5.76 4.47 21.55
C GLY A 244 -4.79 5.55 22.02
N GLU A 245 -5.05 6.09 23.21
CA GLU A 245 -4.27 7.18 23.83
C GLU A 245 -3.18 6.70 24.80
N ASP A 246 -3.27 5.44 25.26
CA ASP A 246 -2.30 4.85 26.17
C ASP A 246 -1.07 4.36 25.43
N ALA A 247 0.08 4.95 25.75
CA ALA A 247 1.32 4.68 25.04
C ALA A 247 1.84 3.24 25.24
N ASP A 248 1.64 2.65 26.42
CA ASP A 248 2.15 1.29 26.66
C ASP A 248 1.32 0.25 25.92
N THR A 249 0.01 0.44 25.85
CA THR A 249 -0.87 -0.34 24.99
C THR A 249 -0.48 -0.18 23.52
N ALA A 250 -0.33 1.05 23.03
CA ALA A 250 0.03 1.31 21.63
C ALA A 250 1.37 0.68 21.25
N LYS A 251 2.40 0.76 22.10
CA LYS A 251 3.71 0.09 21.90
C LYS A 251 3.54 -1.42 21.70
N ALA A 252 2.82 -2.07 22.62
CA ALA A 252 2.61 -3.51 22.58
C ALA A 252 1.90 -3.93 21.28
N MET A 253 0.83 -3.22 20.91
CA MET A 253 0.04 -3.51 19.71
C MET A 253 0.80 -3.25 18.41
N VAL A 254 1.56 -2.15 18.33
CA VAL A 254 2.38 -1.81 17.14
C VAL A 254 3.47 -2.86 16.94
N VAL A 255 4.18 -3.27 18.00
CA VAL A 255 5.19 -4.34 17.92
C VAL A 255 4.56 -5.65 17.47
N ALA A 256 3.41 -6.03 18.01
CA ALA A 256 2.67 -7.24 17.63
C ALA A 256 2.24 -7.22 16.15
N ALA A 257 1.70 -6.09 15.68
CA ALA A 257 1.29 -5.94 14.29
C ALA A 257 2.47 -6.06 13.30
N ILE A 258 3.60 -5.42 13.59
CA ILE A 258 4.82 -5.55 12.78
C ILE A 258 5.29 -7.00 12.77
N THR A 259 5.35 -7.64 13.92
CA THR A 259 5.80 -9.04 14.08
C THR A 259 4.93 -9.99 13.24
N GLY A 260 3.61 -9.82 13.27
CA GLY A 260 2.67 -10.62 12.47
C GLY A 260 2.84 -10.37 10.97
N LEU A 261 2.90 -9.12 10.52
CA LEU A 261 3.09 -8.74 9.11
C LEU A 261 4.43 -9.26 8.56
N GLN A 262 5.51 -9.18 9.32
CA GLN A 262 6.84 -9.59 8.88
C GLN A 262 7.15 -11.05 9.17
N ASN A 263 6.26 -11.78 9.86
CA ASN A 263 6.44 -13.16 10.28
C ASN A 263 7.70 -13.35 11.15
N GLY A 264 7.96 -12.39 12.03
CA GLY A 264 9.08 -12.42 12.96
C GLY A 264 9.57 -11.03 13.36
N THR A 265 10.63 -11.01 14.17
CA THR A 265 11.21 -9.81 14.78
C THR A 265 12.52 -9.35 14.14
N ASP A 266 13.09 -10.14 13.24
CA ASP A 266 14.43 -9.94 12.68
C ASP A 266 14.40 -9.18 11.32
N GLY A 267 13.35 -8.41 11.08
CA GLY A 267 13.14 -7.71 9.82
C GLY A 267 12.40 -8.55 8.78
N ILE A 268 12.59 -8.26 7.50
CA ILE A 268 11.88 -8.93 6.41
C ILE A 268 12.58 -10.20 5.96
N GLY A 269 11.79 -11.23 5.70
CA GLY A 269 12.21 -12.50 5.11
C GLY A 269 11.35 -12.88 3.90
N VAL A 270 11.57 -14.07 3.37
CA VAL A 270 10.87 -14.58 2.17
C VAL A 270 9.34 -14.63 2.36
N ASP A 271 8.90 -14.88 3.58
CA ASP A 271 7.48 -15.00 3.92
C ASP A 271 6.85 -13.72 4.46
N SER A 272 7.60 -12.64 4.53
CA SER A 272 7.11 -11.35 5.05
C SER A 272 6.22 -10.60 4.07
N VAL A 273 5.34 -9.76 4.64
CA VAL A 273 4.85 -8.52 4.04
C VAL A 273 5.58 -7.38 4.75
N MET A 274 6.20 -6.49 4.00
CA MET A 274 6.91 -5.33 4.53
C MET A 274 5.94 -4.45 5.32
N SER A 275 6.27 -4.11 6.56
CA SER A 275 5.53 -3.12 7.34
C SER A 275 6.04 -1.70 7.04
N CYS A 276 5.12 -0.72 7.03
CA CYS A 276 5.44 0.69 6.96
C CYS A 276 4.79 1.41 8.14
N VAL A 277 5.58 1.65 9.18
CA VAL A 277 5.09 2.29 10.40
C VAL A 277 4.85 3.78 10.17
N LYS A 278 3.67 4.29 10.50
CA LYS A 278 3.24 5.66 10.20
C LYS A 278 2.51 6.32 11.37
N HIS A 279 2.45 7.65 11.44
CA HIS A 279 3.13 8.67 10.62
C HIS A 279 4.17 9.38 11.49
N PHE A 280 5.43 9.10 11.27
CA PHE A 280 6.53 9.59 12.12
C PHE A 280 6.59 11.11 12.15
N PRO A 281 6.74 11.75 13.31
CA PRO A 281 6.92 11.20 14.66
C PRO A 281 5.62 11.00 15.46
N GLY A 282 4.46 10.93 14.82
CA GLY A 282 3.12 10.78 15.39
C GLY A 282 2.18 11.92 14.98
N SER A 283 0.98 11.59 14.49
CA SER A 283 0.06 12.58 13.89
C SER A 283 -1.16 12.94 14.74
N GLY A 284 -1.35 12.30 15.91
CA GLY A 284 -2.51 12.52 16.78
C GLY A 284 -2.75 13.97 17.21
N PRO A 285 -1.74 14.76 17.66
CA PRO A 285 -1.93 16.13 18.15
C PRO A 285 -1.96 17.18 17.04
N GLN A 286 -2.79 17.00 16.04
CA GLN A 286 -2.94 17.96 14.94
C GLN A 286 -3.76 19.18 15.37
N THR A 287 -3.41 20.36 14.85
CA THR A 287 -4.06 21.63 15.19
C THR A 287 -5.58 21.55 14.97
N GLY A 288 -6.32 21.67 16.06
CA GLY A 288 -7.78 21.63 16.05
C GLY A 288 -8.38 20.26 15.71
N GLY A 289 -7.59 19.19 15.67
CA GLY A 289 -8.01 17.85 15.26
C GLY A 289 -8.25 17.70 13.75
N VAL A 290 -7.83 18.69 12.95
CA VAL A 290 -8.03 18.67 11.49
C VAL A 290 -6.89 17.90 10.84
N ASP A 291 -7.21 16.79 10.17
CA ASP A 291 -6.22 15.97 9.47
C ASP A 291 -5.47 16.78 8.39
N GLY A 292 -4.16 16.59 8.33
CA GLY A 292 -3.29 17.37 7.44
C GLY A 292 -2.90 18.75 8.00
N SER A 293 -3.24 19.09 9.25
CA SER A 293 -2.80 20.32 9.91
C SER A 293 -1.43 20.14 10.58
N PRO A 294 -0.70 21.25 10.84
CA PRO A 294 0.56 21.19 11.59
C PRO A 294 0.40 20.49 12.94
N LEU A 295 1.38 19.69 13.30
CA LEU A 295 1.47 19.04 14.62
C LEU A 295 1.82 20.08 15.69
N VAL A 296 1.26 19.89 16.90
CA VAL A 296 1.55 20.71 18.05
C VAL A 296 2.03 19.81 19.18
N PHE A 297 3.34 19.80 19.39
CA PHE A 297 3.97 19.07 20.49
C PHE A 297 4.61 20.06 21.47
N ASP A 298 4.48 19.78 22.77
CA ASP A 298 5.50 20.13 23.75
C ASP A 298 6.49 18.97 23.89
N ASP A 299 7.58 19.18 24.63
CA ASP A 299 8.64 18.19 24.75
C ASP A 299 8.15 16.85 25.34
N GLU A 300 7.19 16.88 26.27
CA GLU A 300 6.62 15.71 26.92
C GLU A 300 5.75 14.91 25.93
N THR A 301 4.85 15.58 25.25
CA THR A 301 3.98 14.98 24.23
C THR A 301 4.80 14.42 23.07
N PHE A 302 5.84 15.16 22.63
CA PHE A 302 6.73 14.67 21.58
C PHE A 302 7.46 13.39 21.98
N ALA A 303 8.05 13.37 23.19
CA ALA A 303 8.72 12.17 23.71
C ALA A 303 7.76 10.98 23.83
N LEU A 304 6.51 11.23 24.24
CA LEU A 304 5.48 10.19 24.33
C LEU A 304 5.19 9.56 22.97
N HIS A 305 4.91 10.38 21.94
CA HIS A 305 4.65 9.89 20.58
C HIS A 305 5.87 9.18 20.00
N LEU A 306 7.07 9.74 20.16
CA LEU A 306 8.31 9.15 19.68
C LEU A 306 8.56 7.75 20.25
N SER A 307 8.19 7.53 21.53
CA SER A 307 8.40 6.26 22.23
C SER A 307 7.71 5.07 21.57
N ILE A 308 6.63 5.28 20.79
CA ILE A 308 5.95 4.21 20.06
C ILE A 308 6.82 3.76 18.87
N PHE A 309 7.44 4.73 18.16
CA PHE A 309 8.36 4.43 17.06
C PHE A 309 9.65 3.78 17.58
N GLU A 310 10.15 4.19 18.74
CA GLU A 310 11.29 3.51 19.38
C GLU A 310 10.98 2.04 19.70
N ALA A 311 9.77 1.75 20.21
CA ALA A 311 9.32 0.38 20.40
C ALA A 311 9.19 -0.39 19.07
N ALA A 312 8.61 0.22 18.03
CA ALA A 312 8.50 -0.37 16.71
C ALA A 312 9.87 -0.76 16.12
N LEU A 313 10.89 0.08 16.30
CA LEU A 313 12.24 -0.18 15.80
C LEU A 313 12.89 -1.42 16.41
N THR A 314 12.47 -1.88 17.59
CA THR A 314 13.01 -3.10 18.23
C THR A 314 12.72 -4.39 17.47
N VAL A 315 11.75 -4.36 16.55
CA VAL A 315 11.37 -5.50 15.69
C VAL A 315 11.63 -5.23 14.21
N HIS A 316 12.51 -4.29 13.91
CA HIS A 316 13.07 -4.02 12.59
C HIS A 316 12.00 -3.85 11.48
N PRO A 317 11.08 -2.87 11.57
CA PRO A 317 10.10 -2.63 10.51
C PRO A 317 10.80 -2.30 9.19
N ALA A 318 10.23 -2.75 8.08
CA ALA A 318 10.81 -2.58 6.75
C ALA A 318 10.94 -1.11 6.34
N SER A 319 10.01 -0.25 6.80
CA SER A 319 10.02 1.17 6.48
C SER A 319 9.24 2.00 7.51
N ILE A 320 9.48 3.31 7.44
CA ILE A 320 8.77 4.31 8.24
C ILE A 320 8.25 5.38 7.27
N MET A 321 6.99 5.74 7.40
CA MET A 321 6.39 6.85 6.67
C MET A 321 6.40 8.10 7.55
N PRO A 322 7.12 9.18 7.15
CA PRO A 322 7.06 10.44 7.87
C PRO A 322 5.69 11.10 7.67
N TYR A 323 5.30 11.92 8.66
CA TYR A 323 4.12 12.76 8.52
C TYR A 323 4.36 13.82 7.44
N GLY A 324 3.42 13.97 6.52
CA GLY A 324 3.60 14.78 5.32
C GLY A 324 3.30 16.27 5.48
N TYR A 325 2.81 16.71 6.65
CA TYR A 325 2.40 18.08 6.91
C TYR A 325 3.15 18.62 8.14
N SER A 326 3.99 19.60 7.93
CA SER A 326 4.77 20.28 8.98
C SER A 326 4.52 21.78 9.01
#